data_7b6e54bded98d57db020a62bf0e6942a
#
_entry.id   7b6e54bded98d57db020a62bf0e6942a
#
_cell.length_a   1.000
_cell.length_b   1.000
_cell.length_c   1.000
_cell.angle_alpha   90.00
_cell.angle_beta   90.00
_cell.angle_gamma   90.00
#
_symmetry.space_group_name_H-M   'P 1'
#
loop_
_entity.id
_entity.type
_entity.pdbx_description
1 polymer ?
#
loop_
_entity_poly.entity_id
_entity_poly.type
_entity_poly.pdbx_seq_one_letter_code
_entity_poly.pdbx_strand_id
1 'polypeptide(L)'
;MRTSKMRREIELKKGWVFTGRDGKAVKVDLPHTWNAVDGQDGGNDYYRGTCHYSTTFAAPDFDSKTQRVYLEFQGVNSSAEVELNGQKVMSHDGGYSTFRADVTEFLTKENKLEVAVDNSVNDRVYPQKADFTFYGGIYRDVLLRIVSNEHFEMDYYGGDGVMVTPTVEGKDGKVHVESFHKAENAKVAVTLIDAQGNPVAKGEGKDVTVTIPDVHLWDGVEDPYLYTAVVELMKDGEVKDDVRIPFGVRTFSVDPKKGFFLNGRSYPLHGVSRLSLIHI
;
A
#
# COMPACT_ATOMS: atom_id res chain seq x y z
N MET A 1 -11.50 -5.60 3.96
CA MET A 1 -11.00 -5.15 2.65
C MET A 1 -11.12 -3.64 2.54
N ARG A 2 -10.05 -2.96 2.14
CA ARG A 2 -10.03 -1.52 1.86
C ARG A 2 -10.63 -1.28 0.46
N THR A 3 -11.91 -1.45 0.28
CA THR A 3 -12.54 -1.22 -1.04
C THR A 3 -13.25 0.12 -1.04
N SER A 4 -12.64 1.10 -1.71
CA SER A 4 -13.32 2.32 -2.12
C SER A 4 -14.46 1.96 -3.08
N LYS A 5 -15.55 2.72 -3.03
CA LYS A 5 -16.63 2.62 -4.02
C LYS A 5 -16.39 3.52 -5.23
N MET A 6 -15.53 4.54 -5.07
CA MET A 6 -15.25 5.57 -6.09
C MET A 6 -13.98 5.27 -6.89
N ARG A 7 -13.04 4.51 -6.32
CA ARG A 7 -11.79 4.14 -6.97
C ARG A 7 -11.92 2.81 -7.70
N ARG A 8 -11.51 2.76 -8.95
CA ARG A 8 -11.47 1.53 -9.73
C ARG A 8 -10.02 1.05 -9.85
N GLU A 9 -9.80 -0.25 -9.64
CA GLU A 9 -8.49 -0.88 -9.70
C GLU A 9 -8.47 -1.94 -10.81
N ILE A 10 -7.37 -1.99 -11.57
CA ILE A 10 -7.10 -2.98 -12.59
C ILE A 10 -5.73 -3.59 -12.32
N GLU A 11 -5.70 -4.89 -12.10
CA GLU A 11 -4.47 -5.62 -11.83
C GLU A 11 -3.71 -5.94 -13.12
N LEU A 12 -2.42 -5.63 -13.13
CA LEU A 12 -1.49 -5.98 -14.21
C LEU A 12 -0.64 -7.19 -13.81
N LYS A 13 -1.29 -8.35 -13.58
CA LYS A 13 -0.61 -9.56 -13.08
C LYS A 13 -0.03 -10.46 -14.16
N LYS A 14 -0.60 -10.47 -15.36
CA LYS A 14 -0.28 -11.44 -16.41
C LYS A 14 0.39 -10.81 -17.62
N GLY A 15 1.07 -11.66 -18.40
CA GLY A 15 1.62 -11.25 -19.68
C GLY A 15 2.92 -10.46 -19.57
N TRP A 16 3.65 -10.60 -18.49
CA TRP A 16 4.97 -10.00 -18.34
C TRP A 16 6.05 -10.82 -19.01
N VAL A 17 7.07 -10.13 -19.50
CA VAL A 17 8.31 -10.69 -19.98
C VAL A 17 9.42 -10.24 -19.05
N PHE A 18 10.09 -11.18 -18.44
CA PHE A 18 11.29 -10.97 -17.62
C PHE A 18 12.53 -11.23 -18.46
N THR A 19 13.51 -10.34 -18.39
CA THR A 19 14.84 -10.49 -18.99
C THR A 19 15.90 -10.41 -17.90
N GLY A 20 16.53 -11.54 -17.61
CA GLY A 20 17.56 -11.68 -16.59
C GLY A 20 18.96 -11.29 -17.08
N ARG A 21 19.97 -11.55 -16.25
CA ARG A 21 21.39 -11.23 -16.51
C ARG A 21 21.96 -11.86 -17.78
N ASP A 22 21.42 -12.99 -18.22
CA ASP A 22 21.85 -13.72 -19.41
C ASP A 22 21.21 -13.20 -20.70
N GLY A 23 20.40 -12.16 -20.61
CA GLY A 23 19.68 -11.55 -21.73
C GLY A 23 18.51 -12.39 -22.28
N LYS A 24 18.22 -13.54 -21.66
CA LYS A 24 17.08 -14.36 -22.08
C LYS A 24 15.77 -13.81 -21.56
N ALA A 25 14.82 -13.71 -22.48
CA ALA A 25 13.47 -13.28 -22.16
C ALA A 25 12.58 -14.50 -21.88
N VAL A 26 11.88 -14.48 -20.73
CA VAL A 26 10.94 -15.51 -20.31
C VAL A 26 9.60 -14.88 -19.93
N LYS A 27 8.51 -15.58 -20.22
CA LYS A 27 7.17 -15.14 -19.78
C LYS A 27 7.00 -15.45 -18.29
N VAL A 28 6.51 -14.48 -17.54
CA VAL A 28 6.24 -14.60 -16.12
C VAL A 28 4.90 -13.95 -15.77
N ASP A 29 4.32 -14.37 -14.67
CA ASP A 29 3.22 -13.67 -14.02
C ASP A 29 3.73 -13.01 -12.73
N LEU A 30 3.11 -11.92 -12.30
CA LEU A 30 3.42 -11.28 -11.03
C LEU A 30 2.54 -11.87 -9.90
N PRO A 31 3.08 -11.90 -8.68
CA PRO A 31 4.41 -11.48 -8.23
C PRO A 31 5.53 -12.40 -8.72
N HIS A 32 6.72 -11.84 -8.98
CA HIS A 32 7.87 -12.59 -9.46
C HIS A 32 9.17 -12.10 -8.83
N THR A 33 10.08 -13.04 -8.53
CA THR A 33 11.47 -12.76 -8.15
C THR A 33 12.40 -13.68 -8.92
N TRP A 34 13.54 -13.16 -9.38
CA TRP A 34 14.55 -13.99 -10.04
C TRP A 34 15.43 -14.76 -9.06
N ASN A 35 15.35 -14.43 -7.78
CA ASN A 35 16.10 -15.14 -6.72
C ASN A 35 15.29 -16.27 -6.07
N ALA A 36 14.20 -16.73 -6.67
CA ALA A 36 13.34 -17.77 -6.08
C ALA A 36 14.07 -19.11 -5.85
N VAL A 37 15.06 -19.43 -6.69
CA VAL A 37 15.86 -20.65 -6.58
C VAL A 37 17.35 -20.37 -6.39
N ASP A 38 17.73 -19.13 -6.48
CA ASP A 38 19.08 -18.61 -6.41
C ASP A 38 19.58 -18.63 -4.95
N GLY A 39 20.84 -19.00 -4.70
CA GLY A 39 21.39 -19.08 -3.36
C GLY A 39 20.88 -20.23 -2.48
N GLN A 40 20.17 -21.20 -3.06
CA GLN A 40 19.62 -22.36 -2.35
C GLN A 40 20.50 -23.62 -2.46
N ASP A 41 21.57 -23.55 -3.18
CA ASP A 41 22.40 -24.68 -3.61
C ASP A 41 23.64 -24.91 -2.73
N GLY A 42 23.56 -24.48 -1.48
CA GLY A 42 24.56 -24.80 -0.47
C GLY A 42 25.80 -23.94 -0.45
N GLY A 43 25.68 -22.69 -0.82
CA GLY A 43 26.75 -21.70 -0.56
C GLY A 43 27.14 -20.80 -1.72
N ASN A 44 26.41 -20.88 -2.83
CA ASN A 44 26.59 -19.91 -3.90
C ASN A 44 25.86 -18.62 -3.62
N ASP A 45 26.47 -17.52 -3.97
CA ASP A 45 25.84 -16.22 -3.89
C ASP A 45 24.70 -16.12 -4.89
N TYR A 46 23.61 -15.53 -4.44
CA TYR A 46 22.51 -15.17 -5.33
C TYR A 46 22.83 -13.93 -6.17
N TYR A 47 22.23 -13.84 -7.36
CA TYR A 47 22.48 -12.74 -8.27
C TYR A 47 21.89 -11.42 -7.73
N ARG A 48 22.74 -10.41 -7.66
CA ARG A 48 22.38 -9.02 -7.39
C ARG A 48 22.80 -8.15 -8.56
N GLY A 49 21.87 -7.38 -9.09
CA GLY A 49 22.08 -6.52 -10.25
C GLY A 49 20.77 -6.11 -10.89
N THR A 50 20.86 -5.51 -12.08
CA THR A 50 19.70 -5.03 -12.82
C THR A 50 19.12 -6.14 -13.69
N CYS A 51 17.78 -6.31 -13.61
CA CYS A 51 16.97 -7.11 -14.51
C CYS A 51 15.80 -6.29 -15.05
N HIS A 52 15.20 -6.74 -16.14
CA HIS A 52 14.16 -5.98 -16.84
C HIS A 52 12.85 -6.75 -16.89
N TYR A 53 11.76 -6.02 -16.71
CA TYR A 53 10.40 -6.49 -16.90
C TYR A 53 9.71 -5.65 -17.97
N SER A 54 8.89 -6.26 -18.79
CA SER A 54 8.04 -5.52 -19.73
C SER A 54 6.69 -6.19 -19.90
N THR A 55 5.66 -5.39 -20.16
CA THR A 55 4.33 -5.86 -20.51
C THR A 55 3.63 -4.86 -21.42
N THR A 56 2.55 -5.29 -22.07
CA THR A 56 1.67 -4.42 -22.84
C THR A 56 0.24 -4.54 -22.31
N PHE A 57 -0.49 -3.42 -22.31
CA PHE A 57 -1.88 -3.38 -21.89
C PHE A 57 -2.67 -2.33 -22.67
N ALA A 58 -3.96 -2.58 -22.87
CA ALA A 58 -4.88 -1.58 -23.42
C ALA A 58 -5.19 -0.51 -22.37
N ALA A 59 -5.36 0.75 -22.79
CA ALA A 59 -5.80 1.79 -21.88
C ALA A 59 -7.10 1.40 -21.18
N PRO A 60 -7.24 1.68 -19.87
CA PRO A 60 -8.52 1.53 -19.20
C PRO A 60 -9.55 2.50 -19.80
N ASP A 61 -10.82 2.15 -19.68
CA ASP A 61 -11.89 3.09 -19.97
C ASP A 61 -11.97 4.14 -18.85
N PHE A 62 -11.72 5.41 -19.18
CA PHE A 62 -11.78 6.54 -18.27
C PHE A 62 -12.01 7.86 -19.03
N ASP A 63 -12.54 8.86 -18.36
CA ASP A 63 -12.68 10.22 -18.89
C ASP A 63 -11.54 11.12 -18.37
N SER A 64 -10.56 11.41 -19.22
CA SER A 64 -9.40 12.24 -18.86
C SER A 64 -9.74 13.67 -18.40
N LYS A 65 -10.96 14.16 -18.66
CA LYS A 65 -11.43 15.48 -18.18
C LYS A 65 -11.85 15.46 -16.72
N THR A 66 -12.29 14.31 -16.22
CA THR A 66 -12.86 14.16 -14.87
C THR A 66 -12.15 13.12 -14.01
N GLN A 67 -11.24 12.34 -14.60
CA GLN A 67 -10.53 11.25 -13.93
C GLN A 67 -9.04 11.29 -14.18
N ARG A 68 -8.28 10.66 -13.28
CA ARG A 68 -6.85 10.41 -13.37
C ARG A 68 -6.58 8.91 -13.26
N VAL A 69 -5.49 8.48 -13.89
CA VAL A 69 -5.00 7.10 -13.84
C VAL A 69 -3.62 7.09 -13.20
N TYR A 70 -3.51 6.39 -12.09
CA TYR A 70 -2.24 6.15 -11.41
C TYR A 70 -1.73 4.75 -11.69
N LEU A 71 -0.46 4.63 -12.04
CA LEU A 71 0.25 3.37 -12.06
C LEU A 71 0.88 3.16 -10.68
N GLU A 72 0.53 2.06 -10.01
CA GLU A 72 0.97 1.72 -8.65
C GLU A 72 1.77 0.43 -8.65
N PHE A 73 2.89 0.45 -7.95
CA PHE A 73 3.65 -0.73 -7.56
C PHE A 73 3.61 -0.88 -6.03
N GLN A 74 3.19 -2.03 -5.53
CA GLN A 74 3.08 -2.28 -4.09
C GLN A 74 4.38 -2.76 -3.45
N GLY A 75 5.35 -3.18 -4.26
CA GLY A 75 6.68 -3.54 -3.81
C GLY A 75 7.56 -4.05 -4.94
N VAL A 76 8.70 -3.39 -5.09
CA VAL A 76 9.75 -3.75 -6.07
C VAL A 76 11.10 -3.63 -5.35
N ASN A 77 11.86 -4.71 -5.29
CA ASN A 77 13.12 -4.67 -4.57
C ASN A 77 14.32 -4.66 -5.54
N SER A 78 15.19 -3.70 -5.35
CA SER A 78 15.24 -2.65 -4.31
C SER A 78 15.11 -1.24 -4.89
N SER A 79 15.58 -1.02 -6.11
CA SER A 79 15.44 0.21 -6.89
C SER A 79 14.70 -0.08 -8.18
N ALA A 80 13.84 0.82 -8.60
CA ALA A 80 13.05 0.69 -9.82
C ALA A 80 13.14 1.94 -10.68
N GLU A 81 13.29 1.76 -12.00
CA GLU A 81 13.03 2.78 -12.99
C GLU A 81 11.89 2.31 -13.89
N VAL A 82 10.89 3.15 -14.08
CA VAL A 82 9.67 2.79 -14.80
C VAL A 82 9.47 3.71 -15.99
N GLU A 83 9.31 3.08 -17.15
CA GLU A 83 9.01 3.77 -18.41
C GLU A 83 7.66 3.30 -18.97
N LEU A 84 6.86 4.25 -19.42
CA LEU A 84 5.60 4.01 -20.11
C LEU A 84 5.68 4.63 -21.50
N ASN A 85 5.49 3.81 -22.54
CA ASN A 85 5.57 4.23 -23.93
C ASN A 85 6.89 4.93 -24.31
N GLY A 86 8.02 4.46 -23.70
CA GLY A 86 9.36 5.02 -23.91
C GLY A 86 9.64 6.33 -23.18
N GLN A 87 8.77 6.73 -22.26
CA GLN A 87 8.97 7.90 -21.42
C GLN A 87 9.13 7.48 -19.95
N LYS A 88 10.15 7.99 -19.27
CA LYS A 88 10.33 7.74 -17.83
C LYS A 88 9.21 8.43 -17.05
N VAL A 89 8.43 7.64 -16.31
CA VAL A 89 7.29 8.14 -15.53
C VAL A 89 7.57 8.19 -14.04
N MET A 90 8.44 7.30 -13.53
CA MET A 90 8.85 7.33 -12.12
C MET A 90 10.16 6.56 -11.88
N SER A 91 10.77 6.82 -10.71
CA SER A 91 11.81 5.99 -10.11
C SER A 91 11.55 5.88 -8.61
N HIS A 92 12.00 4.76 -8.01
CA HIS A 92 11.79 4.51 -6.58
C HIS A 92 12.96 3.73 -6.00
N ASP A 93 13.35 4.10 -4.79
CA ASP A 93 14.31 3.37 -3.95
C ASP A 93 13.58 2.87 -2.69
N GLY A 94 13.65 1.58 -2.40
CA GLY A 94 13.01 0.96 -1.26
C GLY A 94 12.09 -0.20 -1.62
N GLY A 95 12.50 -1.42 -1.25
CA GLY A 95 11.83 -2.64 -1.69
C GLY A 95 10.44 -2.89 -1.10
N TYR A 96 10.06 -2.23 -0.01
CA TYR A 96 8.91 -2.63 0.80
C TYR A 96 7.76 -1.62 0.80
N SER A 97 7.96 -0.46 0.21
CA SER A 97 6.97 0.62 0.15
C SER A 97 6.25 0.65 -1.18
N THR A 98 4.97 1.03 -1.13
CA THR A 98 4.17 1.33 -2.32
C THR A 98 4.60 2.67 -2.92
N PHE A 99 4.69 2.73 -4.23
CA PHE A 99 4.95 3.96 -4.97
C PHE A 99 4.06 4.06 -6.20
N ARG A 100 3.77 5.29 -6.63
CA ARG A 100 2.81 5.60 -7.70
C ARG A 100 3.26 6.77 -8.53
N ALA A 101 2.74 6.83 -9.76
CA ALA A 101 2.78 8.03 -10.60
C ALA A 101 1.44 8.23 -11.30
N ASP A 102 1.04 9.48 -11.47
CA ASP A 102 -0.04 9.85 -12.40
C ASP A 102 0.46 9.62 -13.83
N VAL A 103 -0.16 8.69 -14.53
CA VAL A 103 0.20 8.33 -15.90
C VAL A 103 -0.85 8.75 -16.93
N THR A 104 -1.83 9.54 -16.52
CA THR A 104 -2.98 9.94 -17.34
C THR A 104 -2.56 10.47 -18.70
N GLU A 105 -1.59 11.38 -18.74
CA GLU A 105 -1.14 12.05 -19.97
C GLU A 105 -0.18 11.18 -20.82
N PHE A 106 0.30 10.07 -20.26
CA PHE A 106 1.22 9.14 -20.94
C PHE A 106 0.48 7.99 -21.63
N LEU A 107 -0.82 7.79 -21.31
CA LEU A 107 -1.59 6.67 -21.85
C LEU A 107 -1.95 6.89 -23.31
N THR A 108 -1.81 5.81 -24.09
CA THR A 108 -2.27 5.68 -25.46
C THR A 108 -3.22 4.48 -25.54
N LYS A 109 -3.83 4.21 -26.70
CA LYS A 109 -4.75 3.07 -26.87
C LYS A 109 -4.12 1.74 -26.46
N GLU A 110 -2.87 1.52 -26.85
CA GLU A 110 -2.04 0.36 -26.48
C GLU A 110 -0.77 0.87 -25.80
N ASN A 111 -0.45 0.35 -24.66
CA ASN A 111 0.64 0.85 -23.83
C ASN A 111 1.71 -0.21 -23.64
N LYS A 112 2.99 0.19 -23.70
CA LYS A 112 4.14 -0.61 -23.35
C LYS A 112 4.71 -0.11 -22.02
N LEU A 113 4.72 -0.97 -21.02
CA LEU A 113 5.32 -0.70 -19.69
C LEU A 113 6.63 -1.46 -19.58
N GLU A 114 7.70 -0.74 -19.22
CA GLU A 114 9.03 -1.28 -19.03
C GLU A 114 9.53 -0.89 -17.64
N VAL A 115 10.12 -1.84 -16.92
CA VAL A 115 10.61 -1.65 -15.55
C VAL A 115 12.01 -2.24 -15.43
N ALA A 116 13.00 -1.40 -15.19
CA ALA A 116 14.33 -1.84 -14.76
C ALA A 116 14.33 -1.96 -13.23
N VAL A 117 14.67 -3.14 -12.74
CA VAL A 117 14.71 -3.44 -11.30
C VAL A 117 16.11 -3.84 -10.91
N ASP A 118 16.67 -3.18 -9.89
CA ASP A 118 18.03 -3.40 -9.42
C ASP A 118 18.05 -3.73 -7.93
N ASN A 119 18.61 -4.90 -7.55
CA ASN A 119 18.82 -5.29 -6.16
C ASN A 119 20.30 -5.28 -5.77
N SER A 120 21.16 -4.62 -6.54
CA SER A 120 22.58 -4.46 -6.18
C SER A 120 22.76 -3.63 -4.91
N VAL A 121 23.93 -3.76 -4.29
CA VAL A 121 24.28 -2.97 -3.11
C VAL A 121 24.41 -1.51 -3.49
N ASN A 122 23.67 -0.65 -2.80
CA ASN A 122 23.74 0.81 -2.95
C ASN A 122 23.50 1.49 -1.59
N ASP A 123 23.81 2.77 -1.49
CA ASP A 123 23.71 3.56 -0.25
C ASP A 123 22.35 4.24 -0.04
N ARG A 124 21.40 4.04 -0.97
CA ARG A 124 20.05 4.64 -0.92
C ARG A 124 19.01 3.72 -0.27
N VAL A 125 19.24 2.40 -0.29
CA VAL A 125 18.30 1.41 0.25
C VAL A 125 18.89 0.70 1.45
N TYR A 126 18.13 0.59 2.52
CA TYR A 126 18.56 -0.02 3.78
C TYR A 126 17.68 -1.24 4.12
N PRO A 127 18.23 -2.33 4.70
CA PRO A 127 19.63 -2.60 5.06
C PRO A 127 20.50 -2.97 3.85
N GLN A 128 21.83 -2.75 3.96
CA GLN A 128 22.80 -3.10 2.92
C GLN A 128 23.30 -4.54 3.04
N LYS A 129 23.33 -5.07 4.26
CA LYS A 129 23.77 -6.43 4.58
C LYS A 129 22.85 -7.04 5.63
N ALA A 130 22.53 -8.30 5.47
CA ALA A 130 21.77 -9.11 6.41
C ALA A 130 22.05 -10.59 6.14
N ASP A 131 21.58 -11.45 7.02
CA ASP A 131 21.65 -12.91 6.92
C ASP A 131 20.45 -13.52 6.16
N PHE A 132 19.83 -12.73 5.29
CA PHE A 132 18.75 -13.17 4.41
C PHE A 132 18.96 -12.67 2.98
N THR A 133 18.31 -13.33 2.02
CA THR A 133 18.37 -12.95 0.60
C THR A 133 17.63 -11.65 0.33
N PHE A 134 18.30 -10.73 -0.36
CA PHE A 134 17.66 -9.50 -0.88
C PHE A 134 17.01 -9.82 -2.22
N TYR A 135 15.84 -10.44 -2.17
CA TYR A 135 15.09 -10.89 -3.35
C TYR A 135 14.81 -9.74 -4.31
N GLY A 136 15.38 -9.80 -5.51
CA GLY A 136 15.12 -8.82 -6.56
C GLY A 136 13.86 -9.19 -7.36
N GLY A 137 13.11 -8.19 -7.77
CA GLY A 137 11.94 -8.37 -8.63
C GLY A 137 10.74 -7.53 -8.25
N ILE A 138 9.67 -7.72 -9.02
CA ILE A 138 8.35 -7.17 -8.75
C ILE A 138 7.57 -8.23 -7.97
N TYR A 139 7.70 -8.22 -6.66
CA TYR A 139 7.21 -9.30 -5.79
C TYR A 139 5.89 -9.01 -5.09
N ARG A 140 5.25 -7.88 -5.45
CA ARG A 140 3.87 -7.52 -5.06
C ARG A 140 3.08 -7.07 -6.28
N ASP A 141 1.82 -6.71 -6.06
CA ASP A 141 0.91 -6.36 -7.15
C ASP A 141 1.30 -5.05 -7.86
N VAL A 142 0.98 -5.00 -9.16
CA VAL A 142 1.03 -3.80 -9.99
C VAL A 142 -0.39 -3.49 -10.44
N LEU A 143 -0.82 -2.25 -10.23
CA LEU A 143 -2.19 -1.81 -10.44
C LEU A 143 -2.27 -0.54 -11.29
N LEU A 144 -3.34 -0.42 -12.08
CA LEU A 144 -3.84 0.87 -12.52
C LEU A 144 -4.98 1.27 -11.59
N ARG A 145 -4.88 2.46 -10.99
CA ARG A 145 -5.93 3.05 -10.16
C ARG A 145 -6.57 4.22 -10.90
N ILE A 146 -7.86 4.14 -11.15
CA ILE A 146 -8.65 5.23 -11.75
C ILE A 146 -9.40 5.92 -10.64
N VAL A 147 -9.18 7.22 -10.51
CA VAL A 147 -9.76 8.10 -9.48
C VAL A 147 -10.38 9.34 -10.10
N SER A 148 -11.24 10.05 -9.38
CA SER A 148 -11.71 11.38 -9.77
C SER A 148 -10.55 12.39 -9.82
N ASN A 149 -10.68 13.48 -10.56
CA ASN A 149 -9.74 14.62 -10.45
C ASN A 149 -9.69 15.17 -9.02
N GLU A 150 -10.82 15.17 -8.34
CA GLU A 150 -10.91 15.48 -6.91
C GLU A 150 -10.79 14.17 -6.13
N HIS A 151 -9.60 13.90 -5.58
CA HIS A 151 -9.32 12.71 -4.78
C HIS A 151 -8.41 13.02 -3.59
N PHE A 152 -8.34 12.12 -2.62
CA PHE A 152 -7.33 12.17 -1.56
C PHE A 152 -5.95 11.91 -2.13
N GLU A 153 -4.94 12.60 -1.61
CA GLU A 153 -3.56 12.50 -2.11
C GLU A 153 -3.03 11.07 -2.00
N MET A 154 -2.58 10.55 -3.12
CA MET A 154 -2.08 9.18 -3.22
C MET A 154 -0.56 9.09 -3.01
N ASP A 155 0.12 10.23 -2.83
CA ASP A 155 1.57 10.30 -2.66
C ASP A 155 2.03 10.32 -1.20
N TYR A 156 1.09 10.40 -0.25
CA TYR A 156 1.39 10.47 1.18
C TYR A 156 1.87 9.10 1.68
N TYR A 157 3.19 8.92 1.76
CA TYR A 157 3.86 7.69 2.19
C TYR A 157 3.33 6.40 1.53
N GLY A 158 2.92 6.46 0.28
CA GLY A 158 2.31 5.33 -0.43
C GLY A 158 0.93 4.92 0.11
N GLY A 159 0.34 5.72 1.00
CA GLY A 159 -1.00 5.51 1.55
C GLY A 159 -2.11 6.05 0.66
N ASP A 160 -3.31 6.09 1.18
CA ASP A 160 -4.52 6.52 0.46
C ASP A 160 -4.93 7.97 0.77
N GLY A 161 -4.02 8.78 1.36
CA GLY A 161 -4.25 10.17 1.70
C GLY A 161 -5.14 10.40 2.92
N VAL A 162 -5.30 9.38 3.76
CA VAL A 162 -6.05 9.46 5.02
C VAL A 162 -5.30 8.71 6.12
N MET A 163 -5.16 9.33 7.27
CA MET A 163 -4.60 8.72 8.48
C MET A 163 -5.68 8.60 9.54
N VAL A 164 -5.70 7.47 10.25
CA VAL A 164 -6.63 7.19 11.34
C VAL A 164 -5.82 6.80 12.57
N THR A 165 -5.86 7.62 13.61
CA THR A 165 -5.10 7.42 14.85
C THR A 165 -6.07 7.28 16.03
N PRO A 166 -6.39 6.05 16.44
CA PRO A 166 -7.25 5.81 17.58
C PRO A 166 -6.49 5.93 18.91
N THR A 167 -7.14 6.51 19.91
CA THR A 167 -6.68 6.54 21.32
C THR A 167 -7.83 6.20 22.23
N VAL A 168 -7.55 5.94 23.50
CA VAL A 168 -8.57 5.64 24.53
C VAL A 168 -8.53 6.71 25.61
N GLU A 169 -9.69 7.27 25.93
CA GLU A 169 -9.86 8.22 27.03
C GLU A 169 -11.00 7.74 27.95
N GLY A 170 -10.63 7.24 29.14
CA GLY A 170 -11.58 6.57 30.03
C GLY A 170 -12.11 5.29 29.39
N LYS A 171 -13.40 5.25 29.07
CA LYS A 171 -14.07 4.16 28.35
C LYS A 171 -14.38 4.49 26.88
N ASP A 172 -14.08 5.69 26.45
CA ASP A 172 -14.38 6.16 25.11
C ASP A 172 -13.18 6.03 24.18
N GLY A 173 -13.43 5.72 22.92
CA GLY A 173 -12.44 5.80 21.84
C GLY A 173 -12.41 7.21 21.24
N LYS A 174 -11.23 7.82 21.17
CA LYS A 174 -11.00 9.05 20.41
C LYS A 174 -10.28 8.69 19.12
N VAL A 175 -10.91 8.93 18.01
CA VAL A 175 -10.39 8.60 16.68
C VAL A 175 -10.06 9.89 15.96
N HIS A 176 -8.76 10.19 15.88
CA HIS A 176 -8.25 11.32 15.13
C HIS A 176 -8.10 10.91 13.67
N VAL A 177 -8.74 11.66 12.77
CA VAL A 177 -8.72 11.43 11.32
C VAL A 177 -8.15 12.66 10.64
N GLU A 178 -7.03 12.46 9.94
CA GLU A 178 -6.38 13.47 9.10
C GLU A 178 -6.52 13.05 7.65
N SER A 179 -6.85 13.98 6.77
CA SER A 179 -7.00 13.71 5.35
C SER A 179 -6.29 14.76 4.50
N PHE A 180 -5.70 14.33 3.41
CA PHE A 180 -4.86 15.12 2.51
C PHE A 180 -5.50 15.16 1.12
N HIS A 181 -5.84 16.34 0.62
CA HIS A 181 -6.38 16.55 -0.72
C HIS A 181 -6.10 17.99 -1.20
N LYS A 182 -6.04 18.16 -2.52
CA LYS A 182 -5.86 19.47 -3.19
C LYS A 182 -7.18 20.07 -3.71
N ALA A 183 -8.29 19.34 -3.57
CA ALA A 183 -9.59 19.81 -4.06
C ALA A 183 -10.04 21.08 -3.33
N GLU A 184 -10.23 22.16 -4.08
CA GLU A 184 -10.73 23.43 -3.56
C GLU A 184 -12.23 23.32 -3.26
N ASN A 185 -12.68 23.97 -2.17
CA ASN A 185 -14.08 24.01 -1.72
C ASN A 185 -14.70 22.62 -1.46
N ALA A 186 -13.87 21.59 -1.28
CA ALA A 186 -14.33 20.27 -0.92
C ALA A 186 -14.54 20.16 0.60
N LYS A 187 -15.46 19.30 1.01
CA LYS A 187 -15.72 18.92 2.40
C LYS A 187 -15.31 17.47 2.62
N VAL A 188 -14.83 17.17 3.82
CA VAL A 188 -14.52 15.81 4.21
C VAL A 188 -15.54 15.37 5.26
N ALA A 189 -16.25 14.27 4.98
CA ALA A 189 -17.15 13.61 5.90
C ALA A 189 -16.50 12.34 6.43
N VAL A 190 -16.59 12.12 7.74
CA VAL A 190 -16.06 10.93 8.42
C VAL A 190 -17.22 10.19 9.07
N THR A 191 -17.37 8.91 8.73
CA THR A 191 -18.31 8.01 9.40
C THR A 191 -17.53 6.83 9.95
N LEU A 192 -17.59 6.62 11.26
CA LEU A 192 -17.04 5.41 11.91
C LEU A 192 -18.14 4.36 11.98
N ILE A 193 -17.83 3.16 11.50
CA ILE A 193 -18.77 2.02 11.50
C ILE A 193 -18.21 0.88 12.32
N ASP A 194 -19.10 0.12 12.97
CA ASP A 194 -18.76 -1.08 13.72
C ASP A 194 -18.45 -2.29 12.82
N ALA A 195 -18.12 -3.43 13.42
CA ALA A 195 -17.85 -4.67 12.72
C ALA A 195 -19.07 -5.21 11.94
N GLN A 196 -20.30 -4.79 12.29
CA GLN A 196 -21.55 -5.16 11.64
C GLN A 196 -21.92 -4.18 10.51
N GLY A 197 -21.17 -3.08 10.38
CA GLY A 197 -21.40 -2.05 9.36
C GLY A 197 -22.34 -0.93 9.80
N ASN A 198 -22.72 -0.86 11.08
CA ASN A 198 -23.58 0.20 11.60
C ASN A 198 -22.79 1.46 11.92
N PRO A 199 -23.27 2.65 11.57
CA PRO A 199 -22.62 3.89 11.99
C PRO A 199 -22.67 4.06 13.52
N VAL A 200 -21.50 4.28 14.12
CA VAL A 200 -21.36 4.50 15.58
C VAL A 200 -21.00 5.93 15.92
N ALA A 201 -20.34 6.66 15.01
CA ALA A 201 -19.99 8.06 15.20
C ALA A 201 -19.76 8.77 13.86
N LYS A 202 -19.86 10.10 13.83
CA LYS A 202 -19.64 10.93 12.63
C LYS A 202 -18.87 12.18 12.98
N GLY A 203 -18.15 12.72 12.01
CA GLY A 203 -17.42 13.98 12.07
C GLY A 203 -17.27 14.60 10.68
N GLU A 204 -16.86 15.85 10.64
CA GLU A 204 -16.60 16.61 9.41
C GLU A 204 -15.32 17.42 9.56
N GLY A 205 -14.51 17.47 8.52
CA GLY A 205 -13.27 18.24 8.43
C GLY A 205 -12.09 17.44 7.96
N LYS A 206 -11.07 18.14 7.48
CA LYS A 206 -9.78 17.55 7.04
C LYS A 206 -8.99 16.95 8.20
N ASP A 207 -9.17 17.52 9.37
CA ASP A 207 -8.53 17.20 10.63
C ASP A 207 -9.61 17.22 11.71
N VAL A 208 -10.04 16.04 12.16
CA VAL A 208 -11.16 15.91 13.08
C VAL A 208 -10.95 14.74 14.05
N THR A 209 -11.32 14.94 15.31
CA THR A 209 -11.40 13.87 16.30
C THR A 209 -12.85 13.47 16.53
N VAL A 210 -13.15 12.20 16.29
CA VAL A 210 -14.49 11.62 16.46
C VAL A 210 -14.49 10.69 17.67
N THR A 211 -15.51 10.79 18.53
CA THR A 211 -15.63 9.98 19.73
C THR A 211 -16.55 8.79 19.51
N ILE A 212 -16.09 7.59 19.88
CA ILE A 212 -16.90 6.37 19.99
C ILE A 212 -17.17 6.15 21.47
N PRO A 213 -18.41 6.36 21.96
CA PRO A 213 -18.74 6.11 23.36
C PRO A 213 -18.65 4.61 23.70
N ASP A 214 -18.16 4.29 24.90
CA ASP A 214 -18.07 2.91 25.41
C ASP A 214 -17.46 1.94 24.39
N VAL A 215 -16.26 2.29 23.94
CA VAL A 215 -15.61 1.67 22.77
C VAL A 215 -15.26 0.19 23.01
N HIS A 216 -15.55 -0.66 22.03
CA HIS A 216 -15.09 -2.04 22.01
C HIS A 216 -13.61 -2.08 21.62
N LEU A 217 -12.76 -2.54 22.55
CA LEU A 217 -11.32 -2.57 22.34
C LEU A 217 -10.90 -3.76 21.48
N TRP A 218 -9.90 -3.54 20.62
CA TRP A 218 -9.17 -4.62 19.99
C TRP A 218 -8.27 -5.29 21.04
N ASP A 219 -8.46 -6.58 21.27
CA ASP A 219 -7.78 -7.31 22.36
C ASP A 219 -6.94 -8.50 21.86
N GLY A 220 -6.18 -8.29 20.81
CA GLY A 220 -5.24 -9.26 20.28
C GLY A 220 -5.93 -10.42 19.56
N VAL A 221 -5.47 -11.65 19.85
CA VAL A 221 -5.99 -12.87 19.22
C VAL A 221 -7.36 -13.25 19.79
N GLU A 222 -7.63 -12.90 21.05
CA GLU A 222 -8.84 -13.28 21.77
C GLU A 222 -10.06 -12.52 21.26
N ASP A 223 -9.89 -11.23 20.98
CA ASP A 223 -10.96 -10.37 20.44
C ASP A 223 -10.38 -9.32 19.47
N PRO A 224 -10.12 -9.70 18.20
CA PRO A 224 -9.54 -8.83 17.18
C PRO A 224 -10.56 -7.85 16.59
N TYR A 225 -11.33 -7.16 17.44
CA TYR A 225 -12.41 -6.29 17.01
C TYR A 225 -11.91 -5.08 16.22
N LEU A 226 -12.50 -4.84 15.06
CA LEU A 226 -12.14 -3.73 14.18
C LEU A 226 -13.35 -2.87 13.85
N TYR A 227 -13.16 -1.56 13.95
CA TYR A 227 -13.99 -0.54 13.32
C TYR A 227 -13.49 -0.26 11.91
N THR A 228 -14.29 0.48 11.14
CA THR A 228 -13.85 1.05 9.86
C THR A 228 -14.18 2.53 9.83
N ALA A 229 -13.17 3.34 9.49
CA ALA A 229 -13.37 4.73 9.13
C ALA A 229 -13.72 4.82 7.65
N VAL A 230 -14.89 5.33 7.33
CA VAL A 230 -15.32 5.70 5.98
C VAL A 230 -15.13 7.19 5.85
N VAL A 231 -14.18 7.62 5.02
CA VAL A 231 -13.82 9.02 4.82
C VAL A 231 -14.16 9.38 3.39
N GLU A 232 -15.05 10.35 3.21
CA GLU A 232 -15.60 10.76 1.92
C GLU A 232 -15.18 12.19 1.60
N LEU A 233 -14.63 12.41 0.42
CA LEU A 233 -14.34 13.71 -0.15
C LEU A 233 -15.54 14.16 -0.98
N MET A 234 -16.20 15.23 -0.54
CA MET A 234 -17.41 15.74 -1.15
C MET A 234 -17.17 17.08 -1.82
N LYS A 235 -17.69 17.25 -3.03
CA LYS A 235 -17.70 18.53 -3.75
C LYS A 235 -19.00 18.67 -4.52
N ASP A 236 -19.59 19.86 -4.47
CA ASP A 236 -20.87 20.19 -5.13
C ASP A 236 -22.02 19.23 -4.78
N GLY A 237 -22.04 18.73 -3.55
CA GLY A 237 -23.04 17.79 -3.03
C GLY A 237 -22.84 16.33 -3.43
N GLU A 238 -21.79 16.02 -4.16
CA GLU A 238 -21.47 14.65 -4.60
C GLU A 238 -20.20 14.12 -3.93
N VAL A 239 -20.16 12.81 -3.69
CA VAL A 239 -18.93 12.13 -3.26
C VAL A 239 -18.02 11.97 -4.47
N LYS A 240 -16.82 12.55 -4.42
CA LYS A 240 -15.82 12.48 -5.49
C LYS A 240 -14.78 11.39 -5.24
N ASP A 241 -14.47 11.10 -3.98
CA ASP A 241 -13.57 10.02 -3.58
C ASP A 241 -13.96 9.48 -2.20
N ASP A 242 -13.65 8.21 -1.93
CA ASP A 242 -13.83 7.61 -0.62
C ASP A 242 -12.67 6.69 -0.26
N VAL A 243 -12.32 6.67 1.03
CA VAL A 243 -11.32 5.75 1.59
C VAL A 243 -11.93 5.04 2.79
N ARG A 244 -11.67 3.72 2.88
CA ARG A 244 -12.12 2.86 3.98
C ARG A 244 -10.93 2.27 4.69
N ILE A 245 -10.77 2.59 5.96
CA ILE A 245 -9.63 2.17 6.77
C ILE A 245 -10.12 1.38 7.97
N PRO A 246 -9.84 0.06 8.03
CA PRO A 246 -10.08 -0.72 9.23
C PRO A 246 -9.07 -0.32 10.32
N PHE A 247 -9.54 -0.17 11.54
CA PHE A 247 -8.69 0.15 12.69
C PHE A 247 -9.20 -0.53 13.97
N GLY A 248 -8.26 -0.85 14.87
CA GLY A 248 -8.57 -1.36 16.21
C GLY A 248 -8.23 -0.31 17.27
N VAL A 249 -9.15 -0.08 18.19
CA VAL A 249 -8.91 0.84 19.32
C VAL A 249 -8.29 0.06 20.48
N ARG A 250 -7.12 0.47 20.94
CA ARG A 250 -6.39 -0.22 22.00
C ARG A 250 -5.44 0.72 22.75
N THR A 251 -5.03 0.31 23.92
CA THR A 251 -3.86 0.87 24.61
C THR A 251 -2.77 -0.18 24.70
N PHE A 252 -1.52 0.24 24.67
CA PHE A 252 -0.40 -0.64 24.99
C PHE A 252 0.68 0.11 25.75
N SER A 253 1.43 -0.65 26.56
CA SER A 253 2.59 -0.12 27.24
C SER A 253 3.67 -1.20 27.39
N VAL A 254 4.91 -0.77 27.60
CA VAL A 254 6.04 -1.66 27.83
C VAL A 254 6.68 -1.28 29.18
N ASP A 255 6.75 -2.24 30.06
CA ASP A 255 7.48 -2.11 31.34
C ASP A 255 8.78 -2.93 31.24
N PRO A 256 9.96 -2.35 31.55
CA PRO A 256 11.24 -3.06 31.41
C PRO A 256 11.37 -4.31 32.26
N LYS A 257 10.59 -4.42 33.37
CA LYS A 257 10.62 -5.57 34.30
C LYS A 257 9.44 -6.51 34.12
N LYS A 258 8.29 -6.01 33.65
CA LYS A 258 7.04 -6.76 33.62
C LYS A 258 6.63 -7.14 32.18
N GLY A 259 7.30 -6.57 31.16
CA GLY A 259 7.06 -6.87 29.75
C GLY A 259 5.95 -6.02 29.12
N PHE A 260 5.28 -6.60 28.13
CA PHE A 260 4.27 -5.93 27.32
C PHE A 260 2.86 -6.04 27.95
N PHE A 261 2.13 -4.94 27.90
CA PHE A 261 0.75 -4.82 28.37
C PHE A 261 -0.15 -4.38 27.21
N LEU A 262 -1.27 -5.05 27.05
CA LEU A 262 -2.35 -4.69 26.12
C LEU A 262 -3.61 -4.39 26.94
N ASN A 263 -4.23 -3.23 26.72
CA ASN A 263 -5.42 -2.78 27.43
C ASN A 263 -5.29 -2.89 28.97
N GLY A 264 -4.09 -2.57 29.49
CA GLY A 264 -3.80 -2.60 30.93
C GLY A 264 -3.53 -3.99 31.52
N ARG A 265 -3.65 -5.09 30.78
CA ARG A 265 -3.31 -6.45 31.22
C ARG A 265 -1.99 -6.93 30.65
N SER A 266 -1.26 -7.76 31.40
CA SER A 266 -0.05 -8.41 30.88
C SER A 266 -0.41 -9.30 29.69
N TYR A 267 0.31 -9.12 28.59
CA TYR A 267 0.06 -9.83 27.34
C TYR A 267 1.37 -10.42 26.80
N PRO A 268 1.58 -11.74 26.93
CA PRO A 268 2.79 -12.37 26.42
C PRO A 268 2.85 -12.29 24.88
N LEU A 269 3.97 -11.81 24.37
CA LEU A 269 4.20 -11.79 22.94
C LEU A 269 4.85 -13.11 22.51
N HIS A 270 4.20 -13.83 21.60
CA HIS A 270 4.71 -15.03 20.97
C HIS A 270 5.12 -14.70 19.55
N GLY A 271 6.39 -14.80 19.24
CA GLY A 271 6.95 -14.50 17.94
C GLY A 271 7.69 -15.69 17.36
N VAL A 272 7.72 -15.75 16.03
CA VAL A 272 8.53 -16.69 15.27
C VAL A 272 9.33 -15.94 14.22
N SER A 273 10.56 -16.39 13.97
CA SER A 273 11.35 -15.91 12.85
C SER A 273 11.11 -16.80 11.64
N ARG A 274 10.73 -16.18 10.53
CA ARG A 274 10.58 -16.87 9.25
C ARG A 274 11.59 -16.32 8.27
N LEU A 275 12.67 -17.05 8.04
CA LEU A 275 13.83 -16.57 7.29
C LEU A 275 13.83 -16.98 5.82
N SER A 276 12.93 -17.87 5.39
CA SER A 276 12.81 -18.30 4.00
C SER A 276 11.36 -18.23 3.52
N LEU A 277 11.13 -17.62 2.38
CA LEU A 277 9.82 -17.57 1.72
C LEU A 277 9.64 -18.63 0.64
N ILE A 278 10.66 -19.46 0.41
CA ILE A 278 10.74 -20.38 -0.74
C ILE A 278 9.90 -21.64 -0.57
N HIS A 279 9.59 -22.02 0.65
CA HIS A 279 8.84 -23.24 0.94
C HIS A 279 7.36 -22.99 1.25
N ILE A 280 6.81 -21.92 0.71
CA ILE A 280 5.40 -21.61 0.89
C ILE A 280 4.64 -21.89 -0.42
#